data_a2505b53c35e1a4a1325d1d66c34555a
#
_entry.id   a2505b53c35e1a4a1325d1d66c34555a
#
_cell.length_a   1.000
_cell.length_b   1.000
_cell.length_c   1.000
_cell.angle_alpha   90.00
_cell.angle_beta   90.00
_cell.angle_gamma   90.00
#
_symmetry.space_group_name_H-M   'P 1'
#
loop_
_entity.id
_entity.type
_entity.pdbx_description
1 polymer ?
#
loop_
_entity_poly.entity_id
_entity_poly.type
_entity_poly.pdbx_seq_one_letter_code
_entity_poly.pdbx_strand_id
1 'polypeptide(L)'
;VGSEMCIRDSVICMFILMYGVGSGIEKANKVMMPIFFILFVILGIYVAFQPGAAAGYRYIFRVEPEVLAKPSTWIFALGQAFFSLSVAGNGTLIYGSYLPDSEDIPASAARVALFDTLAAMLAALVIIPAMATTGAKLDQGGPGLLFIYLPHLIKTMPGGRIIAIIFFVAVFLAGMTSLMNLYEAPIATVQEKTGLGRIPSCMVIAAIGVVVSLLIQGIVSDWMDVLSIYICPLGAGLAGIMFFWVFGRNYVESQINKGREKPFTKYFYPAVSYTH
;
A
#
# COMPACT_ATOMS: atom_id res chain seq x y z
N VAL A 1 -9.38 -21.66 -4.53
CA VAL A 1 -8.55 -20.80 -5.43
C VAL A 1 -7.83 -19.70 -4.65
N GLY A 2 -8.46 -19.07 -3.66
CA GLY A 2 -7.82 -17.99 -2.88
C GLY A 2 -6.66 -18.44 -1.98
N SER A 3 -6.80 -19.54 -1.27
CA SER A 3 -5.79 -20.03 -0.32
C SER A 3 -4.50 -20.52 -1.00
N GLU A 4 -4.61 -21.17 -2.15
CA GLU A 4 -3.43 -21.66 -2.88
C GLU A 4 -2.61 -20.54 -3.50
N MET A 5 -3.24 -19.47 -4.00
CA MET A 5 -2.53 -18.29 -4.47
C MET A 5 -1.81 -17.59 -3.32
N CYS A 6 -2.47 -17.37 -2.18
CA CYS A 6 -1.86 -16.74 -1.01
C CYS A 6 -0.63 -17.52 -0.50
N ILE A 7 -0.67 -18.86 -0.51
CA ILE A 7 0.47 -19.68 -0.08
C ILE A 7 1.64 -19.55 -1.05
N ARG A 8 1.40 -19.62 -2.36
CA ARG A 8 2.46 -19.46 -3.38
C ARG A 8 3.11 -18.09 -3.32
N ASP A 9 2.30 -17.05 -3.22
CA ASP A 9 2.79 -15.66 -3.13
C ASP A 9 3.62 -15.47 -1.86
N SER A 10 3.18 -16.01 -0.74
CA SER A 10 3.91 -15.97 0.52
C SER A 10 5.25 -16.72 0.44
N VAL A 11 5.30 -17.87 -0.21
CA VAL A 11 6.55 -18.64 -0.39
C VAL A 11 7.56 -17.85 -1.24
N ILE A 12 7.15 -17.30 -2.37
CA ILE A 12 8.02 -16.49 -3.24
C ILE A 12 8.49 -15.24 -2.48
N CYS A 13 7.57 -14.58 -1.77
CA CYS A 13 7.87 -13.40 -0.97
C CYS A 13 8.91 -13.72 0.12
N MET A 14 8.71 -14.80 0.88
CA MET A 14 9.67 -15.23 1.90
C MET A 14 11.04 -15.57 1.31
N PHE A 15 11.07 -16.18 0.14
CA PHE A 15 12.32 -16.45 -0.55
C PHE A 15 13.09 -15.18 -0.87
N ILE A 16 12.40 -14.14 -1.39
CA ILE A 16 13.01 -12.83 -1.65
C ILE A 16 13.48 -12.17 -0.35
N LEU A 17 12.67 -12.23 0.71
CA LEU A 17 13.00 -11.65 2.02
C LEU A 17 14.23 -12.28 2.68
N MET A 18 14.47 -13.57 2.47
CA MET A 18 15.65 -14.27 2.97
C MET A 18 16.96 -13.68 2.42
N TYR A 19 16.95 -13.12 1.21
CA TYR A 19 18.13 -12.44 0.63
C TYR A 19 18.41 -11.05 1.22
N GLY A 20 17.53 -10.53 2.07
CA GLY A 20 17.70 -9.23 2.73
C GLY A 20 17.17 -8.04 1.94
N VAL A 21 17.37 -6.84 2.48
CA VAL A 21 16.76 -5.61 1.94
C VAL A 21 17.41 -5.20 0.62
N GLY A 22 18.73 -4.99 0.59
CA GLY A 22 19.42 -4.47 -0.59
C GLY A 22 19.54 -5.47 -1.74
N SER A 23 19.79 -6.75 -1.46
CA SER A 23 19.94 -7.80 -2.48
C SER A 23 18.64 -8.48 -2.88
N GLY A 24 17.62 -8.47 -2.02
CA GLY A 24 16.32 -9.09 -2.26
C GLY A 24 15.25 -8.04 -2.59
N ILE A 25 14.75 -7.36 -1.59
CA ILE A 25 13.57 -6.47 -1.71
C ILE A 25 13.83 -5.33 -2.72
N GLU A 26 14.96 -4.63 -2.60
CA GLU A 26 15.26 -3.47 -3.45
C GLU A 26 15.37 -3.87 -4.94
N LYS A 27 16.08 -4.97 -5.23
CA LYS A 27 16.23 -5.45 -6.62
C LYS A 27 14.91 -5.93 -7.20
N ALA A 28 14.10 -6.66 -6.40
CA ALA A 28 12.79 -7.11 -6.83
C ALA A 28 11.88 -5.90 -7.15
N ASN A 29 11.80 -4.94 -6.25
CA ASN A 29 10.96 -3.74 -6.44
C ASN A 29 11.39 -2.88 -7.62
N LYS A 30 12.69 -2.73 -7.88
CA LYS A 30 13.21 -1.99 -9.05
C LYS A 30 12.73 -2.56 -10.40
N VAL A 31 12.42 -3.85 -10.44
CA VAL A 31 11.90 -4.51 -11.65
C VAL A 31 10.37 -4.56 -11.64
N MET A 32 9.79 -4.97 -10.53
CA MET A 32 8.35 -5.24 -10.42
C MET A 32 7.51 -3.96 -10.54
N MET A 33 7.92 -2.88 -9.88
CA MET A 33 7.14 -1.64 -9.86
C MET A 33 7.03 -0.95 -11.23
N PRO A 34 8.10 -0.75 -12.01
CA PRO A 34 7.96 -0.21 -13.36
C PRO A 34 7.08 -1.08 -14.27
N ILE A 35 7.21 -2.40 -14.19
CA ILE A 35 6.37 -3.33 -14.97
C ILE A 35 4.91 -3.17 -14.59
N PHE A 36 4.59 -3.10 -13.28
CA PHE A 36 3.24 -2.86 -12.79
C PHE A 36 2.65 -1.57 -13.39
N PHE A 37 3.35 -0.44 -13.31
CA PHE A 37 2.88 0.84 -13.86
C PHE A 37 2.64 0.76 -15.38
N ILE A 38 3.57 0.16 -16.12
CA ILE A 38 3.43 -0.01 -17.58
C ILE A 38 2.19 -0.84 -17.90
N LEU A 39 1.98 -1.96 -17.22
CA LEU A 39 0.82 -2.83 -17.43
C LEU A 39 -0.50 -2.10 -17.12
N PHE A 40 -0.55 -1.32 -16.03
CA PHE A 40 -1.74 -0.54 -15.69
C PHE A 40 -2.00 0.61 -16.67
N VAL A 41 -0.98 1.26 -17.19
CA VAL A 41 -1.11 2.28 -18.25
C VAL A 41 -1.67 1.65 -19.53
N ILE A 42 -1.15 0.49 -19.94
CA ILE A 42 -1.68 -0.23 -21.11
C ILE A 42 -3.15 -0.58 -20.92
N LEU A 43 -3.50 -1.11 -19.73
CA LEU A 43 -4.90 -1.40 -19.40
C LEU A 43 -5.78 -0.13 -19.40
N GLY A 44 -5.28 0.96 -18.85
CA GLY A 44 -5.99 2.24 -18.82
C GLY A 44 -6.29 2.77 -20.22
N ILE A 45 -5.30 2.74 -21.09
CA ILE A 45 -5.48 3.12 -22.51
C ILE A 45 -6.53 2.22 -23.16
N TYR A 46 -6.42 0.91 -22.99
CA TYR A 46 -7.38 -0.03 -23.55
C TYR A 46 -8.82 0.25 -23.07
N VAL A 47 -9.00 0.39 -21.75
CA VAL A 47 -10.33 0.64 -21.13
C VAL A 47 -10.90 1.98 -21.59
N ALA A 48 -10.08 3.01 -21.77
CA ALA A 48 -10.53 4.33 -22.20
C ALA A 48 -11.23 4.32 -23.58
N PHE A 49 -10.84 3.39 -24.46
CA PHE A 49 -11.48 3.23 -25.77
C PHE A 49 -12.70 2.31 -25.76
N GLN A 50 -13.08 1.72 -24.62
CA GLN A 50 -14.24 0.85 -24.56
C GLN A 50 -15.57 1.63 -24.48
N PRO A 51 -16.63 1.17 -25.17
CA PRO A 51 -17.95 1.76 -25.04
C PRO A 51 -18.43 1.74 -23.57
N GLY A 52 -18.94 2.85 -23.08
CA GLY A 52 -19.43 2.96 -21.69
C GLY A 52 -18.39 3.43 -20.66
N ALA A 53 -17.10 3.41 -20.96
CA ALA A 53 -16.03 3.86 -20.03
C ALA A 53 -16.22 5.30 -19.54
N ALA A 54 -16.79 6.18 -20.38
CA ALA A 54 -17.07 7.58 -20.04
C ALA A 54 -17.96 7.74 -18.80
N ALA A 55 -18.86 6.79 -18.51
CA ALA A 55 -19.68 6.82 -17.30
C ALA A 55 -18.82 6.63 -16.04
N GLY A 56 -17.83 5.74 -16.08
CA GLY A 56 -16.88 5.52 -15.00
C GLY A 56 -16.00 6.74 -14.73
N TYR A 57 -15.49 7.38 -15.78
CA TYR A 57 -14.72 8.63 -15.62
C TYR A 57 -15.58 9.75 -15.00
N ARG A 58 -16.83 9.91 -15.45
CA ARG A 58 -17.74 10.89 -14.83
C ARG A 58 -18.01 10.58 -13.35
N TYR A 59 -18.10 9.30 -12.98
CA TYR A 59 -18.28 8.90 -11.58
C TYR A 59 -17.08 9.28 -10.71
N ILE A 60 -15.86 9.04 -11.17
CA ILE A 60 -14.62 9.36 -10.42
C ILE A 60 -14.51 10.87 -10.17
N PHE A 61 -14.83 11.70 -11.17
CA PHE A 61 -14.67 13.15 -11.07
C PHE A 61 -15.93 13.89 -10.59
N ARG A 62 -16.98 13.15 -10.21
CA ARG A 62 -18.18 13.72 -9.63
C ARG A 62 -17.92 14.10 -8.18
N VAL A 63 -17.94 15.39 -7.90
CA VAL A 63 -17.82 15.92 -6.53
C VAL A 63 -19.22 16.09 -5.94
N GLU A 64 -19.48 15.46 -4.80
CA GLU A 64 -20.72 15.61 -4.04
C GLU A 64 -20.44 16.39 -2.75
N PRO A 65 -20.80 17.69 -2.68
CA PRO A 65 -20.49 18.53 -1.51
C PRO A 65 -21.08 18.00 -0.20
N GLU A 66 -22.24 17.34 -0.27
CA GLU A 66 -22.90 16.73 0.89
C GLU A 66 -22.08 15.59 1.51
N VAL A 67 -21.37 14.83 0.68
CA VAL A 67 -20.49 13.75 1.16
C VAL A 67 -19.23 14.33 1.79
N LEU A 68 -18.68 15.40 1.22
CA LEU A 68 -17.52 16.10 1.79
C LEU A 68 -17.81 16.77 3.13
N ALA A 69 -19.05 17.14 3.40
CA ALA A 69 -19.47 17.72 4.68
C ALA A 69 -19.57 16.68 5.82
N LYS A 70 -19.58 15.37 5.50
CA LYS A 70 -19.67 14.32 6.51
C LYS A 70 -18.32 14.04 7.15
N PRO A 71 -18.17 14.10 8.49
CA PRO A 71 -16.90 13.77 9.17
C PRO A 71 -16.42 12.34 8.88
N SER A 72 -17.34 11.38 8.71
CA SER A 72 -17.00 10.00 8.38
C SER A 72 -16.20 9.88 7.09
N THR A 73 -16.48 10.70 6.07
CA THR A 73 -15.72 10.70 4.80
C THR A 73 -14.23 10.95 5.05
N TRP A 74 -13.92 11.91 5.91
CA TRP A 74 -12.54 12.25 6.24
C TRP A 74 -11.86 11.20 7.10
N ILE A 75 -12.60 10.56 8.03
CA ILE A 75 -12.07 9.45 8.84
C ILE A 75 -11.68 8.28 7.95
N PHE A 76 -12.54 7.88 7.02
CA PHE A 76 -12.24 6.79 6.09
C PHE A 76 -11.08 7.16 5.14
N ALA A 77 -11.08 8.39 4.60
CA ALA A 77 -10.01 8.85 3.72
C ALA A 77 -8.65 8.88 4.44
N LEU A 78 -8.63 9.37 5.68
CA LEU A 78 -7.41 9.42 6.50
C LEU A 78 -6.90 8.01 6.85
N GLY A 79 -7.81 7.11 7.26
CA GLY A 79 -7.50 5.71 7.53
C GLY A 79 -6.88 5.03 6.30
N GLN A 80 -7.48 5.22 5.14
CA GLN A 80 -6.96 4.69 3.87
C GLN A 80 -5.59 5.29 3.52
N ALA A 81 -5.37 6.59 3.70
CA ALA A 81 -4.09 7.22 3.45
C ALA A 81 -2.99 6.65 4.37
N PHE A 82 -3.25 6.49 5.66
CA PHE A 82 -2.28 5.90 6.59
C PHE A 82 -1.98 4.43 6.28
N PHE A 83 -2.99 3.68 5.85
CA PHE A 83 -2.80 2.29 5.42
C PHE A 83 -1.95 2.23 4.14
N SER A 84 -2.31 2.98 3.10
CA SER A 84 -1.64 2.99 1.80
C SER A 84 -0.17 3.40 1.91
N LEU A 85 0.13 4.45 2.67
CA LEU A 85 1.48 4.94 2.92
C LEU A 85 2.27 4.07 3.92
N SER A 86 1.68 2.98 4.45
CA SER A 86 2.30 2.10 5.45
C SER A 86 2.82 2.84 6.71
N VAL A 87 2.25 4.01 7.01
CA VAL A 87 2.66 4.82 8.17
C VAL A 87 2.35 4.07 9.45
N ALA A 88 1.21 3.41 9.51
CA ALA A 88 0.71 2.74 10.68
C ALA A 88 1.09 1.27 10.78
N GLY A 89 1.45 0.63 9.68
CA GLY A 89 1.93 -0.76 9.66
C GLY A 89 3.42 -0.91 9.99
N ASN A 90 4.05 0.14 10.53
CA ASN A 90 5.49 0.22 10.82
C ASN A 90 6.42 -0.02 9.60
N GLY A 91 5.87 -0.20 8.41
CA GLY A 91 6.66 -0.40 7.19
C GLY A 91 7.55 0.80 6.91
N THR A 92 6.98 2.01 6.88
CA THR A 92 7.73 3.25 6.66
C THR A 92 8.78 3.47 7.73
N LEU A 93 8.50 3.12 9.00
CA LEU A 93 9.44 3.24 10.11
C LEU A 93 10.62 2.30 9.94
N ILE A 94 10.39 1.04 9.59
CA ILE A 94 11.45 0.04 9.35
C ILE A 94 12.31 0.46 8.15
N TYR A 95 11.70 0.84 7.02
CA TYR A 95 12.47 1.30 5.86
C TYR A 95 13.23 2.60 6.14
N GLY A 96 12.66 3.49 6.95
CA GLY A 96 13.35 4.69 7.42
C GLY A 96 14.63 4.37 8.21
N SER A 97 14.63 3.28 9.00
CA SER A 97 15.81 2.85 9.75
C SER A 97 16.94 2.27 8.88
N TYR A 98 16.65 1.91 7.64
CA TYR A 98 17.62 1.39 6.67
C TYR A 98 18.24 2.48 5.78
N LEU A 99 17.71 3.70 5.85
CA LEU A 99 18.20 4.80 5.03
C LEU A 99 19.56 5.30 5.55
N PRO A 100 20.51 5.62 4.65
CA PRO A 100 21.77 6.25 5.04
C PRO A 100 21.54 7.67 5.54
N ASP A 101 22.43 8.16 6.40
CA ASP A 101 22.35 9.52 6.96
C ASP A 101 22.44 10.64 5.89
N SER A 102 22.86 10.31 4.67
CA SER A 102 22.91 11.22 3.52
C SER A 102 21.57 11.42 2.82
N GLU A 103 20.53 10.66 3.16
CA GLU A 103 19.23 10.73 2.49
C GLU A 103 18.40 11.91 3.01
N ASP A 104 17.82 12.69 2.07
CA ASP A 104 16.85 13.74 2.38
C ASP A 104 15.47 13.11 2.67
N ILE A 105 15.19 12.83 3.95
CA ILE A 105 13.98 12.16 4.40
C ILE A 105 12.70 12.90 3.97
N PRO A 106 12.55 14.23 4.18
CA PRO A 106 11.35 14.94 3.72
C PRO A 106 11.12 14.88 2.21
N ALA A 107 12.19 14.96 1.40
CA ALA A 107 12.05 14.86 -0.05
C ALA A 107 11.65 13.43 -0.46
N SER A 108 12.20 12.42 0.17
CA SER A 108 11.85 11.02 -0.09
C SER A 108 10.43 10.71 0.35
N ALA A 109 9.99 11.20 1.52
CA ALA A 109 8.61 11.06 1.97
C ALA A 109 7.60 11.73 1.02
N ALA A 110 7.91 12.93 0.51
CA ALA A 110 7.08 13.61 -0.47
C ALA A 110 6.97 12.84 -1.79
N ARG A 111 8.08 12.23 -2.26
CA ARG A 111 8.07 11.36 -3.45
C ARG A 111 7.22 10.11 -3.23
N VAL A 112 7.33 9.46 -2.07
CA VAL A 112 6.51 8.30 -1.71
C VAL A 112 5.03 8.67 -1.75
N ALA A 113 4.62 9.76 -1.10
CA ALA A 113 3.23 10.22 -1.10
C ALA A 113 2.71 10.55 -2.52
N LEU A 114 3.55 11.17 -3.35
CA LEU A 114 3.20 11.48 -4.74
C LEU A 114 2.98 10.20 -5.56
N PHE A 115 3.93 9.25 -5.50
CA PHE A 115 3.82 8.00 -6.28
C PHE A 115 2.70 7.11 -5.78
N ASP A 116 2.42 7.06 -4.48
CA ASP A 116 1.27 6.37 -3.90
C ASP A 116 -0.04 6.94 -4.44
N THR A 117 -0.19 8.26 -4.43
CA THR A 117 -1.37 8.94 -4.98
C THR A 117 -1.51 8.68 -6.48
N LEU A 118 -0.42 8.75 -7.25
CA LEU A 118 -0.45 8.47 -8.69
C LEU A 118 -0.84 7.02 -8.98
N ALA A 119 -0.35 6.05 -8.20
CA ALA A 119 -0.72 4.65 -8.32
C ALA A 119 -2.20 4.41 -8.01
N ALA A 120 -2.70 5.01 -6.93
CA ALA A 120 -4.11 4.92 -6.56
C ALA A 120 -5.04 5.53 -7.62
N MET A 121 -4.69 6.72 -8.14
CA MET A 121 -5.42 7.36 -9.23
C MET A 121 -5.39 6.54 -10.51
N LEU A 122 -4.23 5.99 -10.88
CA LEU A 122 -4.11 5.12 -12.05
C LEU A 122 -4.99 3.88 -11.90
N ALA A 123 -4.98 3.22 -10.74
CA ALA A 123 -5.84 2.07 -10.48
C ALA A 123 -7.32 2.43 -10.58
N ALA A 124 -7.75 3.55 -10.00
CA ALA A 124 -9.13 4.03 -10.09
C ALA A 124 -9.55 4.31 -11.53
N LEU A 125 -8.68 4.98 -12.32
CA LEU A 125 -8.90 5.30 -13.73
C LEU A 125 -8.96 4.06 -14.66
N VAL A 126 -8.50 2.92 -14.21
CA VAL A 126 -8.61 1.64 -14.93
C VAL A 126 -9.84 0.85 -14.46
N ILE A 127 -9.97 0.65 -13.16
CA ILE A 127 -10.94 -0.27 -12.58
C ILE A 127 -12.36 0.25 -12.70
N ILE A 128 -12.62 1.50 -12.30
CA ILE A 128 -13.97 2.07 -12.29
C ILE A 128 -14.55 2.22 -13.71
N PRO A 129 -13.81 2.74 -14.72
CA PRO A 129 -14.31 2.74 -16.09
C PRO A 129 -14.48 1.33 -16.67
N ALA A 130 -13.62 0.35 -16.32
CA ALA A 130 -13.81 -1.04 -16.72
C ALA A 130 -15.14 -1.61 -16.18
N MET A 131 -15.50 -1.31 -14.92
CA MET A 131 -16.80 -1.67 -14.36
C MET A 131 -17.95 -1.01 -15.11
N ALA A 132 -17.81 0.27 -15.45
CA ALA A 132 -18.84 1.02 -16.17
C ALA A 132 -19.15 0.42 -17.55
N THR A 133 -18.15 -0.14 -18.25
CA THR A 133 -18.34 -0.77 -19.58
C THR A 133 -19.28 -1.97 -19.55
N THR A 134 -19.44 -2.60 -18.40
CA THR A 134 -20.29 -3.81 -18.23
C THR A 134 -21.62 -3.52 -17.56
N GLY A 135 -21.91 -2.25 -17.24
CA GLY A 135 -23.12 -1.86 -16.50
C GLY A 135 -23.13 -2.27 -15.03
N ALA A 136 -21.97 -2.62 -14.48
CA ALA A 136 -21.84 -2.95 -13.05
C ALA A 136 -22.09 -1.73 -12.16
N LYS A 137 -22.54 -1.99 -10.93
CA LYS A 137 -22.63 -0.93 -9.91
C LYS A 137 -21.23 -0.43 -9.56
N LEU A 138 -21.02 0.89 -9.60
CA LEU A 138 -19.71 1.52 -9.40
C LEU A 138 -19.35 1.73 -7.92
N ASP A 139 -20.27 1.40 -7.01
CA ASP A 139 -20.11 1.49 -5.56
C ASP A 139 -19.53 0.23 -4.90
N GLN A 140 -19.15 -0.76 -5.72
CA GLN A 140 -18.51 -1.98 -5.21
C GLN A 140 -17.04 -1.74 -4.87
N GLY A 141 -16.58 -2.34 -3.77
CA GLY A 141 -15.21 -2.21 -3.30
C GLY A 141 -14.70 -3.49 -2.61
N GLY A 142 -13.51 -3.38 -2.00
CA GLY A 142 -12.88 -4.45 -1.27
C GLY A 142 -12.26 -5.56 -2.13
N PRO A 143 -11.70 -6.63 -1.49
CA PRO A 143 -11.03 -7.72 -2.20
C PRO A 143 -11.92 -8.46 -3.20
N GLY A 144 -13.20 -8.53 -2.92
CA GLY A 144 -14.19 -9.14 -3.82
C GLY A 144 -14.25 -8.47 -5.19
N LEU A 145 -14.02 -7.16 -5.26
CA LEU A 145 -13.96 -6.44 -6.52
C LEU A 145 -12.86 -6.99 -7.44
N LEU A 146 -11.65 -7.15 -6.92
CA LEU A 146 -10.48 -7.60 -7.68
C LEU A 146 -10.57 -9.08 -8.10
N PHE A 147 -11.05 -9.96 -7.22
CA PHE A 147 -10.92 -11.40 -7.41
C PHE A 147 -12.22 -12.09 -7.84
N ILE A 148 -13.38 -11.45 -7.67
CA ILE A 148 -14.67 -12.02 -8.04
C ILE A 148 -15.29 -11.22 -9.18
N TYR A 149 -15.51 -9.92 -9.00
CA TYR A 149 -16.21 -9.09 -9.97
C TYR A 149 -15.39 -8.82 -11.23
N LEU A 150 -14.19 -8.32 -11.13
CA LEU A 150 -13.34 -7.98 -12.27
C LEU A 150 -13.06 -9.16 -13.21
N PRO A 151 -12.78 -10.39 -12.75
CA PRO A 151 -12.64 -11.54 -13.64
C PRO A 151 -13.89 -11.84 -14.46
N HIS A 152 -15.06 -11.68 -13.85
CA HIS A 152 -16.34 -11.84 -14.57
C HIS A 152 -16.52 -10.75 -15.64
N LEU A 153 -16.22 -9.50 -15.30
CA LEU A 153 -16.33 -8.36 -16.21
C LEU A 153 -15.37 -8.49 -17.39
N ILE A 154 -14.11 -8.82 -17.10
CA ILE A 154 -13.09 -8.97 -18.13
C ILE A 154 -13.46 -10.05 -19.17
N LYS A 155 -14.11 -11.13 -18.74
CA LYS A 155 -14.57 -12.19 -19.68
C LYS A 155 -15.57 -11.70 -20.73
N THR A 156 -16.34 -10.67 -20.43
CA THR A 156 -17.35 -10.10 -21.35
C THR A 156 -16.76 -9.06 -22.30
N MET A 157 -15.51 -8.61 -22.05
CA MET A 157 -14.85 -7.59 -22.86
C MET A 157 -14.19 -8.19 -24.12
N PRO A 158 -14.15 -7.44 -25.25
CA PRO A 158 -13.37 -7.86 -26.41
C PRO A 158 -11.89 -8.09 -26.00
N GLY A 159 -11.30 -9.21 -26.43
CA GLY A 159 -9.93 -9.55 -26.03
C GLY A 159 -9.71 -9.86 -24.54
N GLY A 160 -10.78 -10.11 -23.79
CA GLY A 160 -10.77 -10.29 -22.34
C GLY A 160 -9.74 -11.28 -21.81
N ARG A 161 -9.40 -12.32 -22.57
CA ARG A 161 -8.34 -13.27 -22.17
C ARG A 161 -6.98 -12.62 -22.01
N ILE A 162 -6.58 -11.75 -22.95
CA ILE A 162 -5.30 -11.05 -22.91
C ILE A 162 -5.30 -10.02 -21.77
N ILE A 163 -6.43 -9.29 -21.66
CA ILE A 163 -6.62 -8.29 -20.61
C ILE A 163 -6.54 -8.93 -19.24
N ALA A 164 -7.17 -10.09 -19.04
CA ALA A 164 -7.11 -10.83 -17.79
C ALA A 164 -5.66 -11.19 -17.42
N ILE A 165 -4.87 -11.68 -18.37
CA ILE A 165 -3.46 -12.02 -18.12
C ILE A 165 -2.69 -10.78 -17.68
N ILE A 166 -2.80 -9.67 -18.43
CA ILE A 166 -2.10 -8.42 -18.10
C ILE A 166 -2.52 -7.91 -16.72
N PHE A 167 -3.83 -7.89 -16.45
CA PHE A 167 -4.38 -7.44 -15.18
C PHE A 167 -3.89 -8.29 -14.00
N PHE A 168 -3.99 -9.61 -14.09
CA PHE A 168 -3.58 -10.48 -12.98
C PHE A 168 -2.07 -10.50 -12.76
N VAL A 169 -1.26 -10.37 -13.82
CA VAL A 169 0.19 -10.19 -13.67
C VAL A 169 0.49 -8.88 -12.94
N ALA A 170 -0.18 -7.79 -13.31
CA ALA A 170 0.01 -6.51 -12.63
C ALA A 170 -0.43 -6.56 -11.16
N VAL A 171 -1.58 -7.15 -10.85
CA VAL A 171 -2.07 -7.34 -9.47
C VAL A 171 -1.13 -8.24 -8.66
N PHE A 172 -0.62 -9.30 -9.26
CA PHE A 172 0.38 -10.17 -8.63
C PHE A 172 1.65 -9.40 -8.24
N LEU A 173 2.20 -8.59 -9.17
CA LEU A 173 3.39 -7.78 -8.90
C LEU A 173 3.13 -6.75 -7.77
N ALA A 174 1.98 -6.09 -7.78
CA ALA A 174 1.58 -5.16 -6.72
C ALA A 174 1.42 -5.87 -5.37
N GLY A 175 0.76 -7.03 -5.36
CA GLY A 175 0.58 -7.84 -4.15
C GLY A 175 1.92 -8.29 -3.57
N MET A 176 2.84 -8.75 -4.40
CA MET A 176 4.17 -9.20 -3.97
C MET A 176 4.97 -8.07 -3.31
N THR A 177 4.99 -6.87 -3.91
CA THR A 177 5.69 -5.72 -3.32
C THR A 177 5.09 -5.32 -1.98
N SER A 178 3.77 -5.34 -1.84
CA SER A 178 3.07 -5.04 -0.59
C SER A 178 3.34 -6.09 0.48
N LEU A 179 3.30 -7.38 0.14
CA LEU A 179 3.61 -8.47 1.07
C LEU A 179 5.03 -8.37 1.63
N MET A 180 6.02 -8.07 0.78
CA MET A 180 7.41 -7.88 1.23
C MET A 180 7.50 -6.78 2.29
N ASN A 181 6.81 -5.66 2.08
CA ASN A 181 6.79 -4.55 3.02
C ASN A 181 6.12 -4.92 4.34
N LEU A 182 4.99 -5.63 4.30
CA LEU A 182 4.27 -6.03 5.50
C LEU A 182 5.02 -7.07 6.33
N TYR A 183 5.76 -7.97 5.69
CA TYR A 183 6.54 -8.98 6.39
C TYR A 183 7.86 -8.45 6.97
N GLU A 184 8.44 -7.41 6.39
CA GLU A 184 9.75 -6.88 6.83
C GLU A 184 9.72 -6.39 8.29
N ALA A 185 8.69 -5.66 8.70
CA ALA A 185 8.57 -5.13 10.04
C ALA A 185 8.53 -6.22 11.15
N PRO A 186 7.68 -7.25 11.08
CA PRO A 186 7.70 -8.34 12.05
C PRO A 186 8.99 -9.18 11.99
N ILE A 187 9.59 -9.38 10.81
CA ILE A 187 10.87 -10.09 10.69
C ILE A 187 11.97 -9.31 11.41
N ALA A 188 12.09 -8.01 11.18
CA ALA A 188 13.05 -7.16 11.87
C ALA A 188 12.83 -7.15 13.39
N THR A 189 11.59 -7.12 13.83
CA THR A 189 11.22 -7.18 15.24
C THR A 189 11.66 -8.50 15.89
N VAL A 190 11.45 -9.64 15.21
CA VAL A 190 11.90 -10.94 15.70
C VAL A 190 13.43 -10.98 15.78
N GLN A 191 14.14 -10.50 14.75
CA GLN A 191 15.60 -10.43 14.77
C GLN A 191 16.12 -9.62 15.95
N GLU A 192 15.56 -8.45 16.19
CA GLU A 192 15.96 -7.55 17.26
C GLU A 192 15.70 -8.15 18.67
N LYS A 193 14.50 -8.73 18.86
CA LYS A 193 14.09 -9.25 20.19
C LYS A 193 14.73 -10.58 20.54
N THR A 194 14.98 -11.44 19.58
CA THR A 194 15.46 -12.81 19.81
C THR A 194 16.94 -13.01 19.48
N GLY A 195 17.57 -12.09 18.73
CA GLY A 195 18.92 -12.24 18.20
C GLY A 195 19.04 -13.29 17.10
N LEU A 196 17.92 -13.82 16.59
CA LEU A 196 17.92 -14.80 15.51
C LEU A 196 18.42 -14.20 14.20
N GLY A 197 19.09 -15.01 13.40
CA GLY A 197 19.47 -14.62 12.04
C GLY A 197 18.26 -14.38 11.13
N ARG A 198 18.49 -13.80 9.95
CA ARG A 198 17.41 -13.43 9.04
C ARG A 198 16.56 -14.63 8.59
N ILE A 199 17.18 -15.71 8.15
CA ILE A 199 16.48 -16.90 7.64
C ILE A 199 15.53 -17.49 8.70
N PRO A 200 15.96 -17.83 9.92
CA PRO A 200 15.07 -18.37 10.93
C PRO A 200 13.96 -17.37 11.32
N SER A 201 14.22 -16.07 11.35
CA SER A 201 13.19 -15.06 11.61
C SER A 201 12.11 -15.04 10.51
N CYS A 202 12.52 -15.14 9.24
CA CYS A 202 11.57 -15.29 8.13
C CYS A 202 10.71 -16.56 8.27
N MET A 203 11.32 -17.69 8.65
CA MET A 203 10.58 -18.95 8.84
C MET A 203 9.56 -18.89 9.98
N VAL A 204 9.91 -18.26 11.11
CA VAL A 204 9.00 -18.05 12.23
C VAL A 204 7.80 -17.19 11.81
N ILE A 205 8.05 -16.07 11.15
CA ILE A 205 6.98 -15.18 10.69
C ILE A 205 6.13 -15.83 9.60
N ALA A 206 6.75 -16.60 8.69
CA ALA A 206 6.00 -17.36 7.69
C ALA A 206 5.06 -18.40 8.34
N ALA A 207 5.52 -19.14 9.34
CA ALA A 207 4.72 -20.13 10.05
C ALA A 207 3.52 -19.45 10.77
N ILE A 208 3.77 -18.35 11.48
CA ILE A 208 2.72 -17.57 12.14
C ILE A 208 1.72 -17.03 11.10
N GLY A 209 2.21 -16.47 9.98
CA GLY A 209 1.39 -15.95 8.92
C GLY A 209 0.46 -16.99 8.30
N VAL A 210 0.97 -18.20 8.06
CA VAL A 210 0.15 -19.32 7.55
C VAL A 210 -0.97 -19.67 8.54
N VAL A 211 -0.65 -19.84 9.82
CA VAL A 211 -1.65 -20.17 10.85
C VAL A 211 -2.73 -19.08 10.95
N VAL A 212 -2.33 -17.81 11.04
CA VAL A 212 -3.27 -16.69 11.11
C VAL A 212 -4.12 -16.62 9.85
N SER A 213 -3.52 -16.76 8.66
CA SER A 213 -4.23 -16.74 7.38
C SER A 213 -5.32 -17.81 7.29
N LEU A 214 -5.04 -19.02 7.81
CA LEU A 214 -6.03 -20.09 7.84
C LEU A 214 -7.19 -19.79 8.80
N LEU A 215 -6.90 -19.15 9.95
CA LEU A 215 -7.91 -18.82 10.95
C LEU A 215 -8.87 -17.70 10.52
N ILE A 216 -8.38 -16.71 9.76
CA ILE A 216 -9.16 -15.52 9.39
C ILE A 216 -9.81 -15.59 8.01
N GLN A 217 -9.73 -16.70 7.29
CA GLN A 217 -10.25 -16.82 5.91
C GLN A 217 -11.71 -16.35 5.75
N GLY A 218 -12.56 -16.64 6.74
CA GLY A 218 -13.98 -16.28 6.70
C GLY A 218 -14.28 -14.80 6.99
N ILE A 219 -13.33 -14.07 7.57
CA ILE A 219 -13.52 -12.70 8.08
C ILE A 219 -12.48 -11.72 7.51
N VAL A 220 -11.78 -12.07 6.42
CA VAL A 220 -10.67 -11.25 5.87
C VAL A 220 -11.10 -9.82 5.60
N SER A 221 -12.29 -9.60 5.01
CA SER A 221 -12.78 -8.27 4.68
C SER A 221 -12.99 -7.42 5.93
N ASP A 222 -13.73 -7.96 6.91
CA ASP A 222 -14.02 -7.26 8.17
C ASP A 222 -12.75 -7.02 8.98
N TRP A 223 -11.82 -7.99 8.93
CA TRP A 223 -10.52 -7.85 9.57
C TRP A 223 -9.67 -6.74 8.95
N MET A 224 -9.66 -6.63 7.62
CA MET A 224 -8.99 -5.54 6.90
C MET A 224 -9.58 -4.18 7.27
N ASP A 225 -10.90 -4.07 7.39
CA ASP A 225 -11.57 -2.82 7.78
C ASP A 225 -11.18 -2.40 9.20
N VAL A 226 -11.17 -3.34 10.14
CA VAL A 226 -10.72 -3.06 11.52
C VAL A 226 -9.26 -2.58 11.54
N LEU A 227 -8.39 -3.24 10.80
CA LEU A 227 -6.97 -2.86 10.73
C LEU A 227 -6.79 -1.47 10.11
N SER A 228 -7.38 -1.22 8.95
CA SER A 228 -7.15 0.03 8.18
C SER A 228 -7.83 1.24 8.80
N ILE A 229 -9.04 1.08 9.36
CA ILE A 229 -9.84 2.21 9.86
C ILE A 229 -9.49 2.58 11.31
N TYR A 230 -9.18 1.58 12.16
CA TYR A 230 -8.98 1.83 13.59
C TYR A 230 -7.53 1.62 14.04
N ILE A 231 -6.92 0.47 13.72
CA ILE A 231 -5.59 0.12 14.25
C ILE A 231 -4.51 0.95 13.57
N CYS A 232 -4.60 1.12 12.26
CA CYS A 232 -3.62 1.90 11.52
C CYS A 232 -3.55 3.37 11.95
N PRO A 233 -4.63 4.15 12.02
CA PRO A 233 -4.57 5.53 12.50
C PRO A 233 -4.10 5.64 13.94
N LEU A 234 -4.47 4.70 14.81
CA LEU A 234 -3.99 4.66 16.19
C LEU A 234 -2.47 4.45 16.25
N GLY A 235 -1.95 3.49 15.48
CA GLY A 235 -0.52 3.23 15.38
C GLY A 235 0.26 4.44 14.87
N ALA A 236 -0.25 5.11 13.83
CA ALA A 236 0.33 6.35 13.30
C ALA A 236 0.32 7.48 14.33
N GLY A 237 -0.78 7.64 15.07
CA GLY A 237 -0.89 8.62 16.15
C GLY A 237 0.12 8.36 17.26
N LEU A 238 0.27 7.12 17.71
CA LEU A 238 1.26 6.75 18.73
C LEU A 238 2.71 7.00 18.25
N ALA A 239 3.02 6.66 17.00
CA ALA A 239 4.33 6.95 16.42
C ALA A 239 4.60 8.47 16.34
N GLY A 240 3.59 9.26 15.99
CA GLY A 240 3.66 10.72 16.00
C GLY A 240 3.90 11.29 17.41
N ILE A 241 3.17 10.80 18.40
CA ILE A 241 3.36 11.19 19.82
C ILE A 241 4.81 10.88 20.26
N MET A 242 5.30 9.68 19.99
CA MET A 242 6.66 9.29 20.30
C MET A 242 7.68 10.22 19.66
N PHE A 243 7.54 10.47 18.35
CA PHE A 243 8.49 11.26 17.59
C PHE A 243 8.49 12.73 18.00
N PHE A 244 7.33 13.38 18.08
CA PHE A 244 7.26 14.83 18.30
C PHE A 244 7.27 15.22 19.79
N TRP A 245 6.72 14.42 20.69
CA TRP A 245 6.56 14.79 22.10
C TRP A 245 7.52 14.06 23.02
N VAL A 246 7.76 12.76 22.83
CA VAL A 246 8.67 12.00 23.70
C VAL A 246 10.12 12.26 23.37
N PHE A 247 10.53 12.18 22.09
CA PHE A 247 11.88 12.49 21.66
C PHE A 247 12.17 14.00 21.64
N GLY A 248 11.15 14.80 21.44
CA GLY A 248 11.20 16.25 21.55
C GLY A 248 11.86 16.96 20.35
N ARG A 249 11.78 18.29 20.38
CA ARG A 249 12.11 19.17 19.26
C ARG A 249 13.52 18.97 18.72
N ASN A 250 14.53 18.92 19.57
CA ASN A 250 15.91 18.83 19.13
C ASN A 250 16.19 17.55 18.34
N TYR A 251 15.60 16.44 18.76
CA TYR A 251 15.70 15.16 18.06
C TYR A 251 15.02 15.24 16.70
N VAL A 252 13.79 15.74 16.66
CA VAL A 252 13.01 15.89 15.42
C VAL A 252 13.75 16.76 14.40
N GLU A 253 14.25 17.94 14.83
CA GLU A 253 15.00 18.84 13.95
C GLU A 253 16.30 18.20 13.44
N SER A 254 16.99 17.44 14.27
CA SER A 254 18.22 16.73 13.87
C SER A 254 17.94 15.64 12.83
N GLN A 255 16.86 14.88 12.98
CA GLN A 255 16.51 13.80 12.07
C GLN A 255 15.96 14.32 10.72
N ILE A 256 15.12 15.35 10.76
CA ILE A 256 14.52 15.93 9.54
C ILE A 256 15.57 16.62 8.66
N ASN A 257 16.61 17.18 9.27
CA ASN A 257 17.66 17.91 8.56
C ASN A 257 18.85 17.03 8.12
N LYS A 258 18.85 15.74 8.47
CA LYS A 258 19.87 14.81 7.93
C LYS A 258 19.78 14.75 6.41
N GLY A 259 20.94 14.70 5.75
CA GLY A 259 21.06 14.58 4.30
C GLY A 259 20.59 15.81 3.50
N ARG A 260 20.27 16.94 4.15
CA ARG A 260 19.78 18.15 3.49
C ARG A 260 20.85 19.22 3.39
N GLU A 261 20.99 19.83 2.22
CA GLU A 261 21.82 21.04 2.03
C GLU A 261 21.20 22.27 2.67
N LYS A 262 19.86 22.37 2.69
CA LYS A 262 19.11 23.48 3.30
C LYS A 262 18.22 22.95 4.42
N PRO A 263 18.33 23.48 5.65
CA PRO A 263 17.48 23.07 6.75
C PRO A 263 16.00 23.22 6.44
N PHE A 264 15.20 22.30 6.93
CA PHE A 264 13.75 22.44 6.89
C PHE A 264 13.32 23.67 7.72
N THR A 265 12.20 24.30 7.37
CA THR A 265 11.83 25.57 8.02
C THR A 265 11.65 25.37 9.53
N LYS A 266 12.13 26.36 10.31
CA LYS A 266 12.01 26.38 11.77
C LYS A 266 10.56 26.37 12.29
N TYR A 267 9.59 26.61 11.42
CA TYR A 267 8.15 26.57 11.71
C TYR A 267 7.55 25.17 11.58
N PHE A 268 8.29 24.20 11.04
CA PHE A 268 7.78 22.85 10.83
C PHE A 268 7.38 22.18 12.16
N TYR A 269 8.25 22.21 13.15
CA TYR A 269 7.98 21.59 14.45
C TYR A 269 6.72 22.19 15.13
N PRO A 270 6.59 23.51 15.29
CA PRO A 270 5.35 24.09 15.84
C PRO A 270 4.12 23.73 15.02
N ALA A 271 4.19 23.80 13.69
CA ALA A 271 3.07 23.48 12.84
C ALA A 271 2.57 22.04 13.02
N VAL A 272 3.47 21.06 13.13
CA VAL A 272 3.10 19.66 13.29
C VAL A 272 2.74 19.31 14.73
N SER A 273 3.47 19.82 15.72
CA SER A 273 3.26 19.45 17.13
C SER A 273 2.02 20.08 17.76
N TYR A 274 1.52 21.21 17.21
CA TYR A 274 0.33 21.88 17.73
C TYR A 274 -0.94 21.63 16.91
N THR A 275 -0.85 21.02 15.74
CA THR A 275 -2.01 20.66 14.90
C THR A 275 -2.52 19.24 15.15
N HIS A 276 -1.87 18.50 15.99
CA HIS A 276 -2.24 17.15 16.39
C HIS A 276 -2.52 17.15 17.89
#